data_0e368e3eb02c05f987354bdb99da94ad
#
_entry.id   0e368e3eb02c05f987354bdb99da94ad
#
_cell.length_a   1.000
_cell.length_b   1.000
_cell.length_c   1.000
_cell.angle_alpha   90.00
_cell.angle_beta   90.00
_cell.angle_gamma   90.00
#
_symmetry.space_group_name_H-M   'P 1'
#
loop_
_entity.id
_entity.type
_entity.pdbx_description
1 polymer ?
#
loop_
_entity_poly.entity_id
_entity_poly.type
_entity_poly.pdbx_seq_one_letter_code
_entity_poly.pdbx_strand_id
1 'polypeptide(L)'
;MSILDNRPQLAAEVNKVAEVAGYLWQKGWAERNGGNITVNVTDYVDEAIKAMPAISEVKQIGTTLPHLKGCYFYCKGTGKRMRDLARWPMDNGSIIRILDDCASYVIIADNPVQPTSELPSHLSVHNWLIGSGSPYKASLHTHPIELVALTHSKKWLEKDAATRMLWSMITETKAVCPRGLGIIP
;
A
#
# COMPACT_ATOMS: atom_id res chain seq x y z
N MET A 1 10.36 22.79 4.73
CA MET A 1 9.96 22.66 3.30
C MET A 1 9.58 21.21 3.09
N SER A 2 8.33 20.95 2.67
CA SER A 2 7.86 19.58 2.41
C SER A 2 8.44 19.04 1.11
N ILE A 3 8.63 17.71 1.02
CA ILE A 3 9.00 17.04 -0.23
C ILE A 3 7.95 17.29 -1.33
N LEU A 4 6.73 17.62 -0.96
CA LEU A 4 5.63 17.92 -1.89
C LEU A 4 5.69 19.35 -2.45
N ASP A 5 6.45 20.26 -1.82
CA ASP A 5 6.56 21.64 -2.26
C ASP A 5 7.14 21.70 -3.68
N ASN A 6 6.45 22.45 -4.56
CA ASN A 6 6.77 22.59 -5.98
C ASN A 6 6.74 21.27 -6.81
N ARG A 7 6.05 20.23 -6.29
CA ARG A 7 5.89 18.94 -6.96
C ARG A 7 4.41 18.53 -7.07
N PRO A 8 3.63 19.21 -7.92
CA PRO A 8 2.18 19.04 -7.98
C PRO A 8 1.75 17.62 -8.35
N GLN A 9 2.52 16.90 -9.17
CA GLN A 9 2.19 15.52 -9.55
C GLN A 9 2.38 14.56 -8.38
N LEU A 10 3.48 14.66 -7.64
CA LEU A 10 3.71 13.85 -6.43
C LEU A 10 2.67 14.18 -5.36
N ALA A 11 2.37 15.47 -5.16
CA ALA A 11 1.34 15.90 -4.23
C ALA A 11 -0.05 15.35 -4.61
N ALA A 12 -0.39 15.33 -5.90
CA ALA A 12 -1.63 14.75 -6.40
C ALA A 12 -1.74 13.26 -6.08
N GLU A 13 -0.67 12.48 -6.25
CA GLU A 13 -0.66 11.05 -5.91
C GLU A 13 -0.83 10.81 -4.40
N VAL A 14 -0.13 11.58 -3.56
CA VAL A 14 -0.29 11.51 -2.10
C VAL A 14 -1.72 11.88 -1.69
N ASN A 15 -2.32 12.90 -2.32
CA ASN A 15 -3.69 13.31 -2.05
C ASN A 15 -4.73 12.26 -2.48
N LYS A 16 -4.51 11.52 -3.58
CA LYS A 16 -5.35 10.38 -3.96
C LYS A 16 -5.32 9.28 -2.89
N VAL A 17 -4.14 9.02 -2.32
CA VAL A 17 -4.03 8.07 -1.18
C VAL A 17 -4.82 8.58 0.03
N ALA A 18 -4.72 9.85 0.35
CA ALA A 18 -5.49 10.47 1.44
C ALA A 18 -7.00 10.37 1.21
N GLU A 19 -7.47 10.62 -0.01
CA GLU A 19 -8.88 10.47 -0.39
C GLU A 19 -9.37 9.04 -0.20
N VAL A 20 -8.65 8.04 -0.73
CA VAL A 20 -8.98 6.62 -0.57
C VAL A 20 -8.99 6.22 0.90
N ALA A 21 -8.01 6.67 1.69
CA ALA A 21 -7.97 6.43 3.13
C ALA A 21 -9.23 6.97 3.84
N GLY A 22 -9.72 8.13 3.41
CA GLY A 22 -10.97 8.71 3.89
C GLY A 22 -12.18 7.83 3.59
N TYR A 23 -12.30 7.32 2.37
CA TYR A 23 -13.39 6.40 1.98
C TYR A 23 -13.35 5.10 2.79
N LEU A 24 -12.17 4.51 2.98
CA LEU A 24 -12.03 3.28 3.77
C LEU A 24 -12.44 3.48 5.23
N TRP A 25 -12.03 4.60 5.83
CA TRP A 25 -12.44 4.93 7.17
C TRP A 25 -13.97 5.15 7.29
N GLN A 26 -14.57 5.89 6.35
CA GLN A 26 -16.02 6.13 6.33
C GLN A 26 -16.83 4.84 6.16
N LYS A 27 -16.30 3.88 5.39
CA LYS A 27 -16.91 2.56 5.21
C LYS A 27 -16.74 1.63 6.43
N GLY A 28 -15.93 1.99 7.41
CA GLY A 28 -15.61 1.13 8.54
C GLY A 28 -14.67 -0.03 8.19
N TRP A 29 -13.97 0.05 7.06
CA TRP A 29 -13.07 -1.00 6.59
C TRP A 29 -11.62 -0.82 7.04
N ALA A 30 -11.40 0.12 7.93
CA ALA A 30 -10.08 0.46 8.48
C ALA A 30 -10.23 0.97 9.92
N GLU A 31 -10.68 0.07 10.80
CA GLU A 31 -10.88 0.39 12.22
C GLU A 31 -9.56 0.63 12.93
N ARG A 32 -9.55 1.54 13.89
CA ARG A 32 -8.36 1.95 14.66
C ARG A 32 -7.20 2.31 13.73
N ASN A 33 -6.11 1.55 13.77
CA ASN A 33 -4.93 1.67 12.90
C ASN A 33 -4.88 0.59 11.81
N GLY A 34 -5.94 -0.19 11.65
CA GLY A 34 -6.06 -1.24 10.65
C GLY A 34 -6.00 -0.72 9.21
N GLY A 35 -5.70 -1.63 8.30
CA GLY A 35 -5.53 -1.33 6.90
C GLY A 35 -4.25 -0.58 6.55
N ASN A 36 -3.75 -0.79 5.34
CA ASN A 36 -2.50 -0.20 4.86
C ASN A 36 -2.62 0.19 3.39
N ILE A 37 -1.91 1.23 3.00
CA ILE A 37 -1.78 1.67 1.60
C ILE A 37 -0.32 1.91 1.32
N THR A 38 0.17 1.40 0.18
CA THR A 38 1.45 1.77 -0.40
C THR A 38 1.26 2.07 -1.89
N VAL A 39 1.93 3.10 -2.37
CA VAL A 39 1.86 3.50 -3.77
C VAL A 39 3.27 3.71 -4.30
N ASN A 40 3.55 3.14 -5.47
CA ASN A 40 4.78 3.40 -6.20
C ASN A 40 4.73 4.81 -6.79
N VAL A 41 5.59 5.69 -6.29
CA VAL A 41 5.70 7.09 -6.70
C VAL A 41 6.96 7.38 -7.52
N THR A 42 7.67 6.36 -7.96
CA THR A 42 8.95 6.46 -8.68
C THR A 42 8.87 7.39 -9.89
N ASP A 43 7.76 7.35 -10.62
CA ASP A 43 7.57 8.16 -11.84
C ASP A 43 7.48 9.67 -11.54
N TYR A 44 7.28 10.06 -10.29
CA TYR A 44 7.14 11.46 -9.84
C TYR A 44 8.38 11.98 -9.11
N VAL A 45 9.45 11.17 -9.09
CA VAL A 45 10.71 11.50 -8.40
C VAL A 45 11.65 12.22 -9.34
N ASP A 46 11.96 13.47 -9.02
CA ASP A 46 12.94 14.30 -9.73
C ASP A 46 14.37 14.11 -9.20
N GLU A 47 15.35 14.70 -9.86
CA GLU A 47 16.75 14.62 -9.45
C GLU A 47 17.00 15.25 -8.07
N ALA A 48 16.21 16.26 -7.68
CA ALA A 48 16.32 16.86 -6.37
C ALA A 48 15.87 15.88 -5.26
N ILE A 49 14.80 15.09 -5.50
CA ILE A 49 14.39 14.02 -4.56
C ILE A 49 15.44 12.91 -4.50
N LYS A 50 16.01 12.52 -5.63
CA LYS A 50 17.08 11.49 -5.67
C LYS A 50 18.31 11.90 -4.85
N ALA A 51 18.62 13.21 -4.84
CA ALA A 51 19.71 13.78 -4.08
C ALA A 51 19.41 14.01 -2.59
N MET A 52 18.12 13.85 -2.16
CA MET A 52 17.77 14.04 -0.76
C MET A 52 18.47 13.02 0.14
N PRO A 53 19.01 13.48 1.28
CA PRO A 53 19.58 12.58 2.27
C PRO A 53 18.48 11.72 2.90
N ALA A 54 18.85 10.54 3.34
CA ALA A 54 17.98 9.74 4.21
C ALA A 54 17.78 10.45 5.55
N ILE A 55 16.56 10.43 6.07
CA ILE A 55 16.22 10.92 7.41
C ILE A 55 16.03 9.78 8.42
N SER A 56 16.30 8.55 7.99
CA SER A 56 16.32 7.35 8.84
C SER A 56 17.63 6.58 8.63
N GLU A 57 17.93 5.69 9.56
CA GLU A 57 18.89 4.62 9.34
C GLU A 57 18.40 3.67 8.25
N VAL A 58 19.31 2.88 7.69
CA VAL A 58 18.98 1.79 6.76
C VAL A 58 18.19 0.71 7.49
N LYS A 59 17.06 0.31 6.90
CA LYS A 59 16.16 -0.68 7.46
C LYS A 59 16.01 -1.86 6.51
N GLN A 60 15.98 -3.06 7.08
CA GLN A 60 15.83 -4.29 6.33
C GLN A 60 14.36 -4.56 5.98
N ILE A 61 14.10 -5.01 4.75
CA ILE A 61 12.77 -5.46 4.30
C ILE A 61 12.50 -6.89 4.80
N GLY A 62 13.56 -7.69 4.98
CA GLY A 62 13.46 -9.10 5.36
C GLY A 62 13.39 -10.07 4.17
N THR A 63 13.37 -9.55 2.95
CA THR A 63 13.42 -10.33 1.70
C THR A 63 14.06 -9.50 0.60
N THR A 64 14.60 -10.15 -0.43
CA THR A 64 15.17 -9.48 -1.60
C THR A 64 14.12 -9.34 -2.71
N LEU A 65 13.96 -8.12 -3.24
CA LEU A 65 12.92 -7.74 -4.19
C LEU A 65 13.56 -7.10 -5.45
N PRO A 66 14.09 -7.90 -6.38
CA PRO A 66 15.00 -7.44 -7.44
C PRO A 66 14.40 -6.41 -8.39
N HIS A 67 13.08 -6.40 -8.58
CA HIS A 67 12.42 -5.42 -9.45
C HIS A 67 12.20 -4.06 -8.78
N LEU A 68 12.52 -3.90 -7.49
CA LEU A 68 12.32 -2.66 -6.75
C LEU A 68 13.56 -1.79 -6.61
N LYS A 69 14.69 -2.16 -7.23
CA LYS A 69 15.93 -1.39 -7.16
C LYS A 69 15.69 0.09 -7.46
N GLY A 70 16.03 0.95 -6.53
CA GLY A 70 15.92 2.41 -6.68
C GLY A 70 14.48 2.95 -6.78
N CYS A 71 13.47 2.13 -6.54
CA CYS A 71 12.08 2.56 -6.53
C CYS A 71 11.75 3.36 -5.26
N TYR A 72 10.72 4.20 -5.40
CA TYR A 72 10.19 5.05 -4.32
C TYR A 72 8.73 4.71 -4.05
N PHE A 73 8.38 4.62 -2.76
CA PHE A 73 7.02 4.30 -2.35
C PHE A 73 6.54 5.29 -1.30
N TYR A 74 5.33 5.82 -1.48
CA TYR A 74 4.60 6.43 -0.38
C TYR A 74 3.90 5.32 0.40
N CYS A 75 4.07 5.32 1.72
CA CYS A 75 3.58 4.26 2.61
C CYS A 75 2.85 4.85 3.81
N LYS A 76 1.67 4.32 4.13
CA LYS A 76 1.01 4.61 5.41
C LYS A 76 1.91 4.18 6.58
N GLY A 77 1.96 4.99 7.61
CA GLY A 77 2.75 4.74 8.81
C GLY A 77 2.17 3.63 9.70
N THR A 78 3.06 2.87 10.34
CA THR A 78 2.66 1.91 11.38
C THR A 78 1.98 2.61 12.55
N GLY A 79 0.94 2.00 13.11
CA GLY A 79 0.15 2.59 14.19
C GLY A 79 -0.70 3.81 13.82
N LYS A 80 -0.57 4.32 12.58
CA LYS A 80 -1.34 5.47 12.10
C LYS A 80 -2.73 5.02 11.62
N ARG A 81 -3.71 5.92 11.71
CA ARG A 81 -5.10 5.66 11.33
C ARG A 81 -5.39 6.17 9.92
N MET A 82 -6.23 5.47 9.16
CA MET A 82 -6.68 5.93 7.84
C MET A 82 -7.39 7.30 7.92
N ARG A 83 -8.17 7.53 8.98
CA ARG A 83 -8.79 8.83 9.25
C ARG A 83 -7.79 9.98 9.29
N ASP A 84 -6.66 9.75 9.95
CA ASP A 84 -5.65 10.79 10.17
C ASP A 84 -4.75 10.91 8.93
N LEU A 85 -4.49 9.80 8.22
CA LEU A 85 -3.84 9.79 6.90
C LEU A 85 -4.64 10.63 5.87
N ALA A 86 -5.98 10.54 5.90
CA ALA A 86 -6.85 11.32 5.04
C ALA A 86 -6.75 12.83 5.26
N ARG A 87 -6.41 13.26 6.47
CA ARG A 87 -6.33 14.68 6.85
C ARG A 87 -4.92 15.26 6.73
N TRP A 88 -3.94 14.46 7.12
CA TRP A 88 -2.52 14.86 7.25
C TRP A 88 -1.64 13.74 6.69
N PRO A 89 -1.60 13.57 5.34
CA PRO A 89 -0.94 12.42 4.73
C PRO A 89 0.57 12.36 5.07
N MET A 90 1.28 13.49 5.11
CA MET A 90 2.72 13.48 5.39
C MET A 90 3.06 13.31 6.89
N ASP A 91 2.09 13.53 7.79
CA ASP A 91 2.26 13.26 9.23
C ASP A 91 1.93 11.78 9.59
N ASN A 92 1.23 11.11 8.68
CA ASN A 92 0.74 9.74 8.90
C ASN A 92 1.26 8.74 7.87
N GLY A 93 2.10 9.17 6.96
CA GLY A 93 2.79 8.38 5.97
C GLY A 93 4.20 8.91 5.71
N SER A 94 4.97 8.17 4.95
CA SER A 94 6.33 8.54 4.57
C SER A 94 6.64 8.10 3.15
N ILE A 95 7.64 8.73 2.54
CA ILE A 95 8.22 8.27 1.29
C ILE A 95 9.52 7.53 1.61
N ILE A 96 9.60 6.31 1.12
CA ILE A 96 10.80 5.46 1.25
C ILE A 96 11.48 5.29 -0.10
N ARG A 97 12.78 5.08 -0.07
CA ARG A 97 13.60 4.69 -1.22
C ARG A 97 14.19 3.31 -0.98
N ILE A 98 13.96 2.39 -1.92
CA ILE A 98 14.58 1.06 -1.91
C ILE A 98 16.05 1.21 -2.37
N LEU A 99 16.96 0.58 -1.64
CA LEU A 99 18.38 0.66 -1.94
C LEU A 99 18.81 -0.34 -3.02
N ASP A 100 20.04 -0.22 -3.47
CA ASP A 100 20.61 -1.02 -4.56
C ASP A 100 20.70 -2.51 -4.27
N ASP A 101 20.71 -2.88 -3.00
CA ASP A 101 20.69 -4.28 -2.54
C ASP A 101 19.32 -4.96 -2.71
N CYS A 102 18.26 -4.19 -3.05
CA CYS A 102 16.90 -4.68 -3.20
C CYS A 102 16.32 -5.37 -1.93
N ALA A 103 16.97 -5.20 -0.80
CA ALA A 103 16.64 -5.87 0.47
C ALA A 103 16.47 -4.88 1.62
N SER A 104 16.80 -3.62 1.39
CA SER A 104 16.75 -2.55 2.39
C SER A 104 16.16 -1.26 1.84
N TYR A 105 15.77 -0.37 2.75
CA TYR A 105 15.20 0.93 2.42
C TYR A 105 15.62 2.01 3.42
N VAL A 106 15.43 3.25 3.02
CA VAL A 106 15.54 4.44 3.87
C VAL A 106 14.30 5.31 3.72
N ILE A 107 13.98 6.08 4.75
CA ILE A 107 12.95 7.12 4.70
C ILE A 107 13.63 8.41 4.22
N ILE A 108 13.01 9.11 3.27
CA ILE A 108 13.58 10.33 2.67
C ILE A 108 12.71 11.57 2.85
N ALA A 109 11.51 11.45 3.38
CA ALA A 109 10.58 12.57 3.37
C ALA A 109 9.93 12.90 4.68
N ASP A 110 9.84 14.16 4.84
CA ASP A 110 9.39 15.14 5.80
C ASP A 110 9.55 14.71 7.26
N ASN A 111 8.90 13.64 7.65
CA ASN A 111 8.92 13.10 8.99
C ASN A 111 9.39 11.62 8.98
N PRO A 112 10.15 11.17 10.00
CA PRO A 112 10.63 9.80 10.08
C PRO A 112 9.52 8.82 10.52
N VAL A 113 8.35 8.92 9.87
CA VAL A 113 7.22 8.02 10.11
C VAL A 113 7.59 6.62 9.62
N GLN A 114 7.61 5.65 10.52
CA GLN A 114 7.90 4.28 10.16
C GLN A 114 6.78 3.73 9.27
N PRO A 115 7.08 3.14 8.11
CA PRO A 115 6.08 2.48 7.28
C PRO A 115 5.35 1.37 8.03
N THR A 116 4.21 0.97 7.49
CA THR A 116 3.43 -0.16 8.01
C THR A 116 4.29 -1.38 8.32
N SER A 117 3.96 -2.11 9.39
CA SER A 117 4.60 -3.39 9.72
C SER A 117 4.42 -4.46 8.64
N GLU A 118 3.43 -4.29 7.75
CA GLU A 118 3.17 -5.18 6.61
C GLU A 118 3.93 -4.75 5.33
N LEU A 119 4.89 -3.84 5.47
CA LEU A 119 5.69 -3.35 4.35
C LEU A 119 6.31 -4.48 3.49
N PRO A 120 6.87 -5.57 4.07
CA PRO A 120 7.42 -6.67 3.27
C PRO A 120 6.39 -7.30 2.32
N SER A 121 5.16 -7.53 2.79
CA SER A 121 4.06 -8.08 1.98
C SER A 121 3.65 -7.12 0.86
N HIS A 122 3.46 -5.84 1.18
CA HIS A 122 3.15 -4.81 0.20
C HIS A 122 4.24 -4.67 -0.88
N LEU A 123 5.49 -4.63 -0.47
CA LEU A 123 6.62 -4.53 -1.41
C LEU A 123 6.75 -5.79 -2.27
N SER A 124 6.44 -6.99 -1.74
CA SER A 124 6.39 -8.23 -2.53
C SER A 124 5.33 -8.16 -3.63
N VAL A 125 4.16 -7.58 -3.34
CA VAL A 125 3.13 -7.31 -4.36
C VAL A 125 3.66 -6.34 -5.42
N HIS A 126 4.29 -5.23 -5.02
CA HIS A 126 4.88 -4.28 -5.96
C HIS A 126 5.99 -4.90 -6.81
N ASN A 127 6.83 -5.75 -6.22
CA ASN A 127 7.86 -6.48 -6.94
C ASN A 127 7.27 -7.36 -8.05
N TRP A 128 6.17 -8.08 -7.74
CA TRP A 128 5.45 -8.86 -8.73
C TRP A 128 4.79 -7.97 -9.79
N LEU A 129 4.14 -6.87 -9.41
CA LEU A 129 3.51 -5.94 -10.35
C LEU A 129 4.51 -5.38 -11.36
N ILE A 130 5.67 -4.91 -10.88
CA ILE A 130 6.73 -4.37 -11.76
C ILE A 130 7.31 -5.47 -12.63
N GLY A 131 7.66 -6.63 -12.06
CA GLY A 131 8.25 -7.76 -12.79
C GLY A 131 7.33 -8.36 -13.87
N SER A 132 6.00 -8.24 -13.68
CA SER A 132 5.01 -8.67 -14.67
C SER A 132 4.63 -7.59 -15.71
N GLY A 133 5.20 -6.38 -15.62
CA GLY A 133 4.82 -5.26 -16.47
C GLY A 133 3.40 -4.74 -16.22
N SER A 134 2.86 -4.95 -15.01
CA SER A 134 1.53 -4.49 -14.64
C SER A 134 1.46 -2.96 -14.57
N PRO A 135 0.37 -2.32 -15.04
CA PRO A 135 0.18 -0.89 -14.91
C PRO A 135 -0.21 -0.44 -13.49
N TYR A 136 -0.54 -1.36 -12.61
CA TYR A 136 -0.97 -1.03 -11.25
C TYR A 136 0.18 -0.53 -10.39
N LYS A 137 -0.05 0.58 -9.67
CA LYS A 137 0.95 1.28 -8.86
C LYS A 137 0.64 1.24 -7.35
N ALA A 138 -0.49 0.68 -6.94
CA ALA A 138 -0.94 0.67 -5.55
C ALA A 138 -1.14 -0.75 -5.02
N SER A 139 -0.83 -0.93 -3.74
CA SER A 139 -1.21 -2.10 -2.94
C SER A 139 -2.01 -1.62 -1.74
N LEU A 140 -3.17 -2.21 -1.53
CA LEU A 140 -4.13 -1.85 -0.50
C LEU A 140 -4.50 -3.07 0.33
N HIS A 141 -4.41 -2.92 1.66
CA HIS A 141 -4.95 -3.86 2.64
C HIS A 141 -6.06 -3.16 3.42
N THR A 142 -7.18 -3.83 3.60
CA THR A 142 -8.35 -3.30 4.30
C THR A 142 -9.15 -4.44 4.94
N HIS A 143 -9.98 -4.12 5.92
CA HIS A 143 -10.76 -5.07 6.71
C HIS A 143 -12.28 -4.91 6.47
N PRO A 144 -12.81 -5.27 5.29
CA PRO A 144 -14.27 -5.27 5.08
C PRO A 144 -14.93 -6.20 6.08
N ILE A 145 -15.78 -5.67 6.95
CA ILE A 145 -16.35 -6.40 8.10
C ILE A 145 -17.08 -7.67 7.63
N GLU A 146 -17.80 -7.57 6.53
CA GLU A 146 -18.56 -8.68 5.95
C GLU A 146 -17.64 -9.81 5.45
N LEU A 147 -16.51 -9.46 4.82
CA LEU A 147 -15.52 -10.45 4.37
C LEU A 147 -14.78 -11.06 5.56
N VAL A 148 -14.42 -10.26 6.56
CA VAL A 148 -13.81 -10.76 7.80
C VAL A 148 -14.77 -11.74 8.48
N ALA A 149 -16.05 -11.39 8.62
CA ALA A 149 -17.07 -12.28 9.20
C ALA A 149 -17.21 -13.58 8.39
N LEU A 150 -17.16 -13.50 7.06
CA LEU A 150 -17.24 -14.66 6.18
C LEU A 150 -16.10 -15.66 6.44
N THR A 151 -14.88 -15.18 6.69
CA THR A 151 -13.70 -16.03 6.94
C THR A 151 -13.78 -16.83 8.25
N HIS A 152 -14.66 -16.46 9.20
CA HIS A 152 -14.93 -17.24 10.39
C HIS A 152 -15.79 -18.49 10.14
N SER A 153 -16.37 -18.64 8.95
CA SER A 153 -17.16 -19.80 8.58
C SER A 153 -16.28 -20.85 7.88
N LYS A 154 -16.11 -22.01 8.48
CA LYS A 154 -15.36 -23.12 7.88
C LYS A 154 -15.86 -23.51 6.49
N LYS A 155 -17.15 -23.29 6.20
CA LYS A 155 -17.78 -23.59 4.89
C LYS A 155 -17.12 -22.84 3.74
N TRP A 156 -16.55 -21.64 3.99
CA TRP A 156 -16.02 -20.74 2.97
C TRP A 156 -14.49 -20.65 2.97
N LEU A 157 -13.80 -21.52 3.70
CA LEU A 157 -12.34 -21.56 3.70
C LEU A 157 -11.76 -22.16 2.41
N GLU A 158 -12.61 -22.89 1.63
CA GLU A 158 -12.20 -23.43 0.35
C GLU A 158 -12.37 -22.36 -0.73
N LYS A 159 -11.28 -22.05 -1.45
CA LYS A 159 -11.17 -20.96 -2.42
C LYS A 159 -12.27 -21.00 -3.49
N ASP A 160 -12.49 -22.15 -4.10
CA ASP A 160 -13.44 -22.26 -5.22
C ASP A 160 -14.88 -22.16 -4.75
N ALA A 161 -15.19 -22.64 -3.55
CA ALA A 161 -16.52 -22.53 -2.95
C ALA A 161 -16.84 -21.05 -2.63
N ALA A 162 -15.88 -20.35 -2.00
CA ALA A 162 -16.04 -18.91 -1.71
C ALA A 162 -16.14 -18.07 -2.99
N THR A 163 -15.29 -18.36 -3.97
CA THR A 163 -15.33 -17.67 -5.27
C THR A 163 -16.69 -17.85 -5.96
N ARG A 164 -17.18 -19.08 -6.08
CA ARG A 164 -18.49 -19.35 -6.71
C ARG A 164 -19.62 -18.67 -5.95
N MET A 165 -19.59 -18.71 -4.63
CA MET A 165 -20.61 -18.06 -3.81
C MET A 165 -20.62 -16.54 -4.06
N LEU A 166 -19.48 -15.88 -4.01
CA LEU A 166 -19.38 -14.42 -4.22
C LEU A 166 -19.75 -14.04 -5.67
N TRP A 167 -19.38 -14.84 -6.67
CA TRP A 167 -19.79 -14.61 -8.06
C TRP A 167 -21.29 -14.80 -8.28
N SER A 168 -21.95 -15.65 -7.49
CA SER A 168 -23.41 -15.87 -7.61
C SER A 168 -24.25 -14.75 -7.00
N MET A 169 -23.64 -13.91 -6.16
CA MET A 169 -24.36 -12.83 -5.48
C MET A 169 -24.66 -11.67 -6.42
N ILE A 170 -23.69 -11.29 -7.25
CA ILE A 170 -23.80 -10.15 -8.16
C ILE A 170 -22.81 -10.33 -9.32
N THR A 171 -23.25 -10.08 -10.54
CA THR A 171 -22.49 -10.27 -11.77
C THR A 171 -21.19 -9.50 -11.80
N GLU A 172 -21.18 -8.29 -11.24
CA GLU A 172 -20.02 -7.40 -11.18
C GLU A 172 -18.86 -8.01 -10.43
N THR A 173 -19.11 -8.84 -9.40
CA THR A 173 -18.02 -9.51 -8.66
C THR A 173 -17.18 -10.38 -9.60
N LYS A 174 -17.81 -11.11 -10.53
CA LYS A 174 -17.10 -11.91 -11.53
C LYS A 174 -16.40 -11.05 -12.57
N ALA A 175 -16.99 -9.93 -12.95
CA ALA A 175 -16.40 -9.00 -13.91
C ALA A 175 -15.12 -8.32 -13.35
N VAL A 176 -15.14 -7.92 -12.07
CA VAL A 176 -14.04 -7.26 -11.38
C VAL A 176 -12.97 -8.27 -10.95
N CYS A 177 -13.37 -9.45 -10.48
CA CYS A 177 -12.48 -10.52 -10.01
C CYS A 177 -12.60 -11.79 -10.86
N PRO A 178 -12.27 -11.76 -12.17
CA PRO A 178 -12.51 -12.89 -13.09
C PRO A 178 -11.69 -14.14 -12.79
N ARG A 179 -10.58 -13.99 -12.05
CA ARG A 179 -9.72 -15.11 -11.62
C ARG A 179 -10.12 -15.69 -10.26
N GLY A 180 -11.23 -15.21 -9.70
CA GLY A 180 -11.67 -15.58 -8.36
C GLY A 180 -10.92 -14.83 -7.26
N LEU A 181 -11.15 -15.27 -6.04
CA LEU A 181 -10.62 -14.68 -4.81
C LEU A 181 -9.63 -15.67 -4.18
N GLY A 182 -8.46 -15.18 -3.79
CA GLY A 182 -7.53 -15.96 -2.98
C GLY A 182 -8.01 -15.96 -1.53
N ILE A 183 -8.05 -17.14 -0.91
CA ILE A 183 -8.26 -17.27 0.53
C ILE A 183 -7.03 -17.92 1.11
N ILE A 184 -6.47 -17.31 2.15
CA ILE A 184 -5.36 -17.84 2.93
C ILE A 184 -5.95 -18.20 4.29
N PRO A 185 -6.01 -19.50 4.65
CA PRO A 185 -6.55 -19.95 5.93
C PRO A 185 -5.70 -19.51 7.10
#